data_46608a9e59321c96dba7274511a26bb4
#
_entry.id   46608a9e59321c96dba7274511a26bb4
#
_cell.length_a   1.000
_cell.length_b   1.000
_cell.length_c   1.000
_cell.angle_alpha   90.00
_cell.angle_beta   90.00
_cell.angle_gamma   90.00
#
_symmetry.space_group_name_H-M   'P 1'
#
loop_
_entity.id
_entity.type
_entity.pdbx_description
1 polymer ?
#
loop_
_entity_poly.entity_id
_entity_poly.type
_entity_poly.pdbx_seq_one_letter_code
_entity_poly.pdbx_strand_id
1 'polypeptide(L)'
;SAFRELVNPLLIIEQIYQRTGMKIEILSSAEQHFLGYKSIAAIEKGFKKMIQKGTAILDVGGGSLQVSLFDKDALVTTQGLKMGSLRIRQRLQELEKTTIHYDKLVEEFIRNDLMSFQRLYLKDKEIRNVILMGDFITDMIFQEEMEDRIITREEFMKRYEDTVGKSVDLLAQEMEIDPEYASLVVPTMVVCRNFIDIFNAESLWAPGVSLLDGIAYDFAEKKKFLKSVHNFENDILVTSKNIAKRYSSSKSHIQGTMNLCLNIFDSMKKVHGMGARERLLLQIAALLHDCGKYISMEKVSECSYQIIMSTDIIGLSFMERQMIACAVRFNNSAFVYYDELYSMGIAIDRESYIKVAKMTAILRLANAMDRSHYQKVKGIKAVLKDRELPDDRGFCTGHFPGTGTAER
;
A
#
# COMPACT_ATOMS: atom_id res chain seq x y z
N SER A 1 15.32 -1.54 4.60
CA SER A 1 15.26 -1.75 3.13
C SER A 1 16.38 -2.68 2.65
N ALA A 2 17.61 -2.55 3.16
CA ALA A 2 18.77 -3.36 2.72
C ALA A 2 18.48 -4.86 2.72
N PHE A 3 17.89 -5.40 3.78
CA PHE A 3 17.55 -6.83 3.86
C PHE A 3 16.61 -7.32 2.74
N ARG A 4 15.75 -6.46 2.17
CA ARG A 4 14.89 -6.85 1.03
C ARG A 4 15.63 -6.99 -0.28
N GLU A 5 16.79 -6.36 -0.40
CA GLU A 5 17.62 -6.36 -1.63
C GLU A 5 18.77 -7.38 -1.57
N LEU A 6 18.96 -8.04 -0.42
CA LEU A 6 19.98 -9.07 -0.27
C LEU A 6 19.62 -10.31 -1.11
N VAL A 7 20.63 -10.89 -1.75
CA VAL A 7 20.47 -12.13 -2.53
C VAL A 7 20.09 -13.31 -1.64
N ASN A 8 20.59 -13.34 -0.41
CA ASN A 8 20.33 -14.42 0.55
C ASN A 8 20.10 -13.89 1.97
N PRO A 9 18.95 -13.24 2.24
CA PRO A 9 18.66 -12.69 3.56
C PRO A 9 18.52 -13.76 4.65
N LEU A 10 18.11 -14.99 4.27
CA LEU A 10 17.85 -16.07 5.24
C LEU A 10 19.09 -16.46 6.03
N LEU A 11 20.26 -16.55 5.39
CA LEU A 11 21.52 -16.89 6.10
C LEU A 11 21.90 -15.83 7.13
N ILE A 12 21.68 -14.55 6.81
CA ILE A 12 22.00 -13.44 7.72
C ILE A 12 21.03 -13.44 8.89
N ILE A 13 19.75 -13.64 8.65
CA ILE A 13 18.71 -13.74 9.69
C ILE A 13 19.02 -14.90 10.63
N GLU A 14 19.36 -16.07 10.07
CA GLU A 14 19.74 -17.24 10.88
C GLU A 14 20.99 -16.98 11.73
N GLN A 15 22.03 -16.38 11.15
CA GLN A 15 23.25 -16.03 11.89
C GLN A 15 22.95 -15.04 13.04
N ILE A 16 22.08 -14.06 12.82
CA ILE A 16 21.68 -13.13 13.89
C ILE A 16 20.92 -13.88 14.98
N TYR A 17 19.98 -14.75 14.58
CA TYR A 17 19.23 -15.57 15.55
C TYR A 17 20.16 -16.47 16.39
N GLN A 18 21.08 -17.16 15.75
CA GLN A 18 22.04 -18.06 16.46
C GLN A 18 22.95 -17.29 17.44
N ARG A 19 23.32 -16.05 17.11
CA ARG A 19 24.19 -15.23 17.96
C ARG A 19 23.49 -14.48 19.07
N THR A 20 22.24 -14.08 18.86
CA THR A 20 21.53 -13.14 19.74
C THR A 20 20.22 -13.69 20.30
N GLY A 21 19.67 -14.77 19.74
CA GLY A 21 18.34 -15.28 20.04
C GLY A 21 17.19 -14.39 19.49
N MET A 22 17.52 -13.31 18.78
CA MET A 22 16.51 -12.38 18.24
C MET A 22 15.90 -12.91 16.95
N LYS A 23 14.57 -12.96 16.88
CA LYS A 23 13.83 -13.24 15.65
C LYS A 23 13.66 -11.95 14.86
N ILE A 24 14.16 -11.94 13.62
CA ILE A 24 14.05 -10.81 12.73
C ILE A 24 12.94 -11.07 11.72
N GLU A 25 12.07 -10.08 11.55
CA GLU A 25 11.06 -10.04 10.49
C GLU A 25 11.42 -8.97 9.46
N ILE A 26 11.38 -9.34 8.17
CA ILE A 26 11.60 -8.40 7.08
C ILE A 26 10.26 -7.83 6.65
N LEU A 27 9.99 -6.59 7.00
CA LEU A 27 8.80 -5.89 6.54
C LEU A 27 8.85 -5.65 5.03
N SER A 28 7.74 -5.83 4.34
CA SER A 28 7.57 -5.34 2.97
C SER A 28 7.64 -3.81 2.92
N SER A 29 7.83 -3.25 1.74
CA SER A 29 7.82 -1.79 1.56
C SER A 29 6.48 -1.21 2.01
N ALA A 30 5.37 -1.83 1.63
CA ALA A 30 4.03 -1.38 2.01
C ALA A 30 3.79 -1.38 3.53
N GLU A 31 4.29 -2.40 4.24
CA GLU A 31 4.19 -2.46 5.71
C GLU A 31 5.04 -1.37 6.37
N GLN A 32 6.28 -1.18 5.91
CA GLN A 32 7.16 -0.13 6.44
C GLN A 32 6.51 1.26 6.29
N HIS A 33 6.02 1.58 5.09
CA HIS A 33 5.39 2.87 4.82
C HIS A 33 4.07 3.03 5.56
N PHE A 34 3.34 1.94 5.80
CA PHE A 34 2.12 1.98 6.60
C PHE A 34 2.40 2.33 8.07
N LEU A 35 3.49 1.81 8.64
CA LEU A 35 3.93 2.18 9.97
C LEU A 35 4.36 3.65 10.02
N GLY A 36 5.11 4.12 9.02
CA GLY A 36 5.43 5.54 8.88
C GLY A 36 4.17 6.41 8.77
N TYR A 37 3.19 6.00 7.98
CA TYR A 37 1.91 6.70 7.91
C TYR A 37 1.20 6.73 9.28
N LYS A 38 1.21 5.63 10.03
CA LYS A 38 0.64 5.58 11.39
C LYS A 38 1.32 6.54 12.35
N SER A 39 2.64 6.73 12.27
CA SER A 39 3.36 7.69 13.13
C SER A 39 2.90 9.13 12.88
N ILE A 40 2.71 9.52 11.62
CA ILE A 40 2.18 10.84 11.25
C ILE A 40 0.72 11.00 11.75
N ALA A 41 -0.11 9.98 11.51
CA ALA A 41 -1.52 10.01 11.90
C ALA A 41 -1.70 10.09 13.43
N ALA A 42 -0.74 9.57 14.21
CA ALA A 42 -0.73 9.67 15.67
C ALA A 42 -0.67 11.12 16.18
N ILE A 43 -0.17 12.07 15.35
CA ILE A 43 -0.22 13.52 15.63
C ILE A 43 -1.60 14.05 15.20
N GLU A 44 -2.63 13.60 15.85
CA GLU A 44 -4.05 13.68 15.45
C GLU A 44 -4.49 15.04 14.88
N LYS A 45 -4.25 16.15 15.61
CA LYS A 45 -4.74 17.48 15.20
C LYS A 45 -4.05 18.00 13.95
N GLY A 46 -2.73 17.86 13.85
CA GLY A 46 -1.96 18.28 12.69
C GLY A 46 -2.35 17.50 11.44
N PHE A 47 -2.35 16.18 11.54
CA PHE A 47 -2.67 15.30 10.43
C PHE A 47 -4.10 15.52 9.91
N LYS A 48 -5.12 15.49 10.76
CA LYS A 48 -6.53 15.72 10.36
C LYS A 48 -6.75 17.04 9.65
N LYS A 49 -6.07 18.11 10.07
CA LYS A 49 -6.16 19.42 9.43
C LYS A 49 -5.60 19.41 8.00
N MET A 50 -4.47 18.70 7.81
CA MET A 50 -3.78 18.63 6.51
C MET A 50 -4.58 17.84 5.48
N ILE A 51 -5.03 16.62 5.82
CA ILE A 51 -5.65 15.69 4.86
C ILE A 51 -7.06 16.08 4.40
N GLN A 52 -7.69 17.06 5.00
CA GLN A 52 -8.97 17.61 4.52
C GLN A 52 -8.86 18.26 3.14
N LYS A 53 -7.68 18.77 2.79
CA LYS A 53 -7.34 19.31 1.47
C LYS A 53 -6.43 18.33 0.76
N GLY A 54 -6.21 18.53 -0.53
CA GLY A 54 -5.24 17.74 -1.28
C GLY A 54 -3.87 17.75 -0.59
N THR A 55 -3.44 16.61 -0.08
CA THR A 55 -2.20 16.45 0.70
C THR A 55 -1.40 15.27 0.17
N ALA A 56 -0.09 15.43 0.04
CA ALA A 56 0.83 14.34 -0.25
C ALA A 56 1.70 14.05 0.99
N ILE A 57 1.89 12.77 1.33
CA ILE A 57 2.97 12.33 2.20
C ILE A 57 4.11 11.88 1.31
N LEU A 58 5.30 12.43 1.48
CA LEU A 58 6.56 12.00 0.89
C LEU A 58 7.40 11.33 1.97
N ASP A 59 7.51 10.01 1.90
CA ASP A 59 8.39 9.23 2.78
C ASP A 59 9.65 8.87 1.99
N VAL A 60 10.74 9.63 2.22
CA VAL A 60 12.01 9.52 1.51
C VAL A 60 12.94 8.62 2.30
N GLY A 61 13.05 7.36 1.88
CA GLY A 61 14.02 6.42 2.44
C GLY A 61 15.29 6.30 1.58
N GLY A 62 16.28 5.56 2.08
CA GLY A 62 17.53 5.34 1.32
C GLY A 62 17.34 4.58 0.00
N GLY A 63 16.46 3.57 -0.05
CA GLY A 63 16.25 2.72 -1.23
C GLY A 63 15.08 3.14 -2.12
N SER A 64 14.06 3.78 -1.56
CA SER A 64 12.80 4.13 -2.24
C SER A 64 12.18 5.38 -1.65
N LEU A 65 11.37 6.05 -2.47
CA LEU A 65 10.44 7.09 -2.06
C LEU A 65 9.03 6.51 -2.11
N GLN A 66 8.23 6.75 -1.09
CA GLN A 66 6.80 6.47 -1.10
C GLN A 66 6.00 7.77 -1.16
N VAL A 67 5.06 7.83 -2.08
CA VAL A 67 4.14 8.96 -2.22
C VAL A 67 2.73 8.49 -1.92
N SER A 68 2.11 9.05 -0.90
CA SER A 68 0.71 8.80 -0.54
C SER A 68 -0.11 10.07 -0.73
N LEU A 69 -1.16 10.00 -1.54
CA LEU A 69 -2.02 11.15 -1.84
C LEU A 69 -3.34 11.05 -1.09
N PHE A 70 -3.70 12.12 -0.40
CA PHE A 70 -4.96 12.28 0.33
C PHE A 70 -5.82 13.37 -0.28
N ASP A 71 -7.12 13.17 -0.26
CA ASP A 71 -8.13 14.17 -0.57
C ASP A 71 -9.38 13.91 0.26
N LYS A 72 -9.98 14.96 0.82
CA LYS A 72 -11.21 14.88 1.60
C LYS A 72 -11.17 13.80 2.69
N ASP A 73 -10.12 13.82 3.50
CA ASP A 73 -9.92 12.94 4.66
C ASP A 73 -9.74 11.46 4.29
N ALA A 74 -9.44 11.12 3.03
CA ALA A 74 -9.26 9.74 2.60
C ALA A 74 -7.99 9.56 1.76
N LEU A 75 -7.34 8.40 1.93
CA LEU A 75 -6.20 8.00 1.11
C LEU A 75 -6.66 7.64 -0.30
N VAL A 76 -6.20 8.41 -1.29
CA VAL A 76 -6.59 8.22 -2.70
C VAL A 76 -5.72 7.18 -3.39
N THR A 77 -4.41 7.25 -3.20
CA THR A 77 -3.44 6.33 -3.81
C THR A 77 -2.12 6.37 -3.06
N THR A 78 -1.39 5.28 -3.14
CA THR A 78 -0.01 5.17 -2.67
C THR A 78 0.85 4.59 -3.78
N GLN A 79 2.04 5.15 -3.99
CA GLN A 79 2.98 4.70 -5.02
C GLN A 79 4.41 4.68 -4.48
N GLY A 80 5.08 3.55 -4.68
CA GLY A 80 6.51 3.39 -4.43
C GLY A 80 7.31 3.72 -5.68
N LEU A 81 8.34 4.55 -5.53
CA LEU A 81 9.27 4.94 -6.58
C LEU A 81 10.70 4.57 -6.16
N LYS A 82 11.50 4.09 -7.11
CA LYS A 82 12.91 3.70 -6.83
C LYS A 82 13.83 4.92 -6.80
N MET A 83 13.44 5.95 -6.05
CA MET A 83 14.11 7.26 -5.93
C MET A 83 14.60 7.51 -4.50
N GLY A 84 15.05 6.49 -3.78
CA GLY A 84 15.67 6.69 -2.47
C GLY A 84 17.02 7.38 -2.58
N SER A 85 17.38 8.20 -1.58
CA SER A 85 18.59 9.02 -1.56
C SER A 85 19.88 8.22 -1.73
N LEU A 86 20.02 7.11 -1.02
CA LEU A 86 21.18 6.22 -1.14
C LEU A 86 21.25 5.55 -2.54
N ARG A 87 20.11 5.15 -3.09
CA ARG A 87 20.05 4.57 -4.45
C ARG A 87 20.48 5.59 -5.50
N ILE A 88 20.01 6.83 -5.41
CA ILE A 88 20.40 7.91 -6.32
C ILE A 88 21.91 8.13 -6.22
N ARG A 89 22.43 8.30 -5.00
CA ARG A 89 23.87 8.47 -4.77
C ARG A 89 24.68 7.32 -5.37
N GLN A 90 24.32 6.06 -5.10
CA GLN A 90 25.04 4.91 -5.65
C GLN A 90 25.04 4.87 -7.19
N ARG A 91 23.95 5.29 -7.82
CA ARG A 91 23.84 5.31 -9.28
C ARG A 91 24.65 6.44 -9.91
N LEU A 92 24.80 7.56 -9.21
CA LEU A 92 25.45 8.75 -9.72
C LEU A 92 26.88 8.97 -9.17
N GLN A 93 27.38 8.07 -8.31
CA GLN A 93 28.64 8.18 -7.59
C GLN A 93 29.85 8.54 -8.46
N GLU A 94 29.97 7.93 -9.63
CA GLU A 94 31.09 8.21 -10.54
C GLU A 94 30.93 9.56 -11.24
N LEU A 95 29.71 9.98 -11.51
CA LEU A 95 29.40 11.27 -12.16
C LEU A 95 29.46 12.44 -11.19
N GLU A 96 29.16 12.22 -9.92
CA GLU A 96 29.27 13.23 -8.85
C GLU A 96 30.66 13.86 -8.81
N LYS A 97 31.71 13.03 -8.97
CA LYS A 97 33.11 13.47 -8.95
C LYS A 97 33.49 14.37 -10.12
N THR A 98 32.70 14.36 -11.20
CA THR A 98 33.02 15.05 -12.47
C THR A 98 32.13 16.26 -12.75
N THR A 99 31.11 16.49 -11.91
CA THR A 99 30.13 17.58 -12.12
C THR A 99 30.20 18.61 -10.99
N ILE A 100 30.03 19.87 -11.36
CA ILE A 100 29.89 21.00 -10.41
C ILE A 100 28.41 21.13 -9.95
N HIS A 101 27.48 20.64 -10.76
CA HIS A 101 26.03 20.75 -10.54
C HIS A 101 25.41 19.37 -10.28
N TYR A 102 25.77 18.79 -9.15
CA TYR A 102 25.25 17.47 -8.75
C TYR A 102 23.72 17.47 -8.58
N ASP A 103 23.15 18.55 -8.09
CA ASP A 103 21.71 18.78 -7.98
C ASP A 103 20.98 18.60 -9.32
N LYS A 104 21.50 19.20 -10.39
CA LYS A 104 20.93 19.06 -11.75
C LYS A 104 21.08 17.65 -12.31
N LEU A 105 22.18 16.98 -12.00
CA LEU A 105 22.35 15.57 -12.39
C LEU A 105 21.32 14.67 -11.72
N VAL A 106 21.05 14.88 -10.44
CA VAL A 106 19.99 14.16 -9.71
C VAL A 106 18.63 14.48 -10.31
N GLU A 107 18.32 15.74 -10.61
CA GLU A 107 17.07 16.16 -11.23
C GLU A 107 16.85 15.48 -12.59
N GLU A 108 17.87 15.43 -13.42
CA GLU A 108 17.82 14.73 -14.71
C GLU A 108 17.57 13.23 -14.54
N PHE A 109 18.23 12.60 -13.58
CA PHE A 109 18.10 11.18 -13.27
C PHE A 109 16.66 10.80 -12.88
N ILE A 110 15.99 11.62 -12.05
CA ILE A 110 14.62 11.31 -11.57
C ILE A 110 13.52 11.78 -12.52
N ARG A 111 13.84 12.61 -13.51
CA ARG A 111 12.87 13.34 -14.34
C ARG A 111 11.83 12.45 -15.02
N ASN A 112 12.25 11.34 -15.62
CA ASN A 112 11.35 10.46 -16.35
C ASN A 112 10.30 9.79 -15.45
N ASP A 113 10.73 9.33 -14.28
CA ASP A 113 9.84 8.70 -13.31
C ASP A 113 8.89 9.73 -12.69
N LEU A 114 9.39 10.95 -12.43
CA LEU A 114 8.60 12.06 -11.93
C LEU A 114 7.51 12.48 -12.92
N MET A 115 7.83 12.62 -14.21
CA MET A 115 6.86 12.93 -15.28
C MET A 115 5.82 11.80 -15.42
N SER A 116 6.25 10.56 -15.31
CA SER A 116 5.35 9.40 -15.33
C SER A 116 4.42 9.40 -14.13
N PHE A 117 4.92 9.70 -12.94
CA PHE A 117 4.11 9.85 -11.74
C PHE A 117 3.08 10.98 -11.91
N GLN A 118 3.49 12.16 -12.37
CA GLN A 118 2.61 13.30 -12.61
C GLN A 118 1.47 12.92 -13.55
N ARG A 119 1.79 12.33 -14.70
CA ARG A 119 0.80 11.94 -15.73
C ARG A 119 -0.19 10.90 -15.22
N LEU A 120 0.27 9.91 -14.44
CA LEU A 120 -0.55 8.76 -14.03
C LEU A 120 -1.37 9.03 -12.76
N TYR A 121 -0.88 9.86 -11.86
CA TYR A 121 -1.43 9.96 -10.50
C TYR A 121 -1.92 11.36 -10.10
N LEU A 122 -1.43 12.43 -10.73
CA LEU A 122 -1.80 13.80 -10.41
C LEU A 122 -2.87 14.39 -11.35
N LYS A 123 -3.27 13.68 -12.38
CA LYS A 123 -4.28 14.15 -13.33
C LYS A 123 -5.53 14.63 -12.56
N ASP A 124 -5.90 15.88 -12.75
CA ASP A 124 -7.07 16.54 -12.13
C ASP A 124 -7.04 16.60 -10.58
N LYS A 125 -5.86 16.51 -9.95
CA LYS A 125 -5.71 16.63 -8.50
C LYS A 125 -4.92 17.87 -8.14
N GLU A 126 -5.44 18.62 -7.20
CA GLU A 126 -4.75 19.75 -6.56
C GLU A 126 -4.17 19.28 -5.23
N ILE A 127 -2.85 19.38 -5.08
CA ILE A 127 -2.13 19.03 -3.84
C ILE A 127 -1.58 20.32 -3.24
N ARG A 128 -2.16 20.78 -2.15
CA ARG A 128 -1.75 22.04 -1.48
C ARG A 128 -0.76 21.83 -0.36
N ASN A 129 -0.81 20.67 0.27
CA ASN A 129 0.01 20.38 1.43
C ASN A 129 0.93 19.21 1.14
N VAL A 130 2.15 19.27 1.66
CA VAL A 130 3.10 18.15 1.65
C VAL A 130 3.54 17.85 3.08
N ILE A 131 3.44 16.60 3.46
CA ILE A 131 4.00 16.08 4.70
C ILE A 131 5.29 15.35 4.33
N LEU A 132 6.39 15.77 4.92
CA LEU A 132 7.72 15.23 4.67
C LEU A 132 8.11 14.29 5.80
N MET A 133 8.50 13.08 5.42
CA MET A 133 8.99 12.06 6.32
C MET A 133 10.25 11.41 5.73
N GLY A 134 11.16 11.00 6.57
CA GLY A 134 12.41 10.32 6.20
C GLY A 134 13.51 10.63 7.17
N ASP A 135 14.60 9.87 7.05
CA ASP A 135 15.78 10.06 7.88
C ASP A 135 16.35 11.47 7.65
N PHE A 136 16.61 12.19 8.72
CA PHE A 136 17.19 13.55 8.75
C PHE A 136 16.37 14.66 8.06
N ILE A 137 15.19 14.39 7.49
CA ILE A 137 14.40 15.43 6.80
C ILE A 137 14.09 16.60 7.74
N THR A 138 13.74 16.31 8.99
CA THR A 138 13.44 17.36 9.98
C THR A 138 14.65 18.24 10.22
N ASP A 139 15.83 17.66 10.39
CA ASP A 139 17.06 18.38 10.66
C ASP A 139 17.55 19.16 9.43
N MET A 140 17.28 18.64 8.22
CA MET A 140 17.54 19.35 6.96
C MET A 140 16.67 20.59 6.78
N ILE A 141 15.43 20.54 7.24
CA ILE A 141 14.44 21.57 7.03
C ILE A 141 14.41 22.58 8.18
N PHE A 142 14.60 22.14 9.41
CA PHE A 142 14.53 22.97 10.61
C PHE A 142 15.85 23.01 11.32
N GLN A 143 16.51 24.19 11.29
CA GLN A 143 17.75 24.49 12.04
C GLN A 143 17.45 24.89 13.48
N GLU A 144 16.22 25.31 13.79
CA GLU A 144 15.77 25.72 15.10
C GLU A 144 14.50 24.93 15.50
N GLU A 145 14.25 24.76 16.78
CA GLU A 145 13.00 24.17 17.28
C GLU A 145 11.80 25.08 16.97
N MET A 146 11.07 24.74 15.92
CA MET A 146 9.79 25.39 15.60
C MET A 146 8.64 24.54 16.19
N GLU A 147 7.73 25.19 16.91
CA GLU A 147 6.62 24.51 17.62
C GLU A 147 5.72 23.72 16.66
N ASP A 148 5.40 24.27 15.50
CA ASP A 148 4.48 23.63 14.53
C ASP A 148 5.19 22.85 13.42
N ARG A 149 6.49 23.01 13.22
CA ARG A 149 7.28 22.37 12.15
C ARG A 149 6.64 22.47 10.75
N ILE A 150 6.00 23.61 10.47
CA ILE A 150 5.37 23.93 9.19
C ILE A 150 6.10 25.11 8.58
N ILE A 151 6.46 24.98 7.30
CA ILE A 151 7.06 26.05 6.51
C ILE A 151 6.31 26.26 5.20
N THR A 152 6.49 27.42 4.59
CA THR A 152 6.01 27.75 3.26
C THR A 152 6.92 27.16 2.18
N ARG A 153 6.43 27.14 0.94
CA ARG A 153 7.24 26.76 -0.22
C ARG A 153 8.47 27.66 -0.38
N GLU A 154 8.30 28.97 -0.20
CA GLU A 154 9.37 29.94 -0.33
C GLU A 154 10.49 29.69 0.69
N GLU A 155 10.14 29.41 1.94
CA GLU A 155 11.11 29.07 2.99
C GLU A 155 11.86 27.78 2.67
N PHE A 156 11.16 26.76 2.16
CA PHE A 156 11.79 25.53 1.71
C PHE A 156 12.76 25.79 0.55
N MET A 157 12.36 26.55 -0.46
CA MET A 157 13.20 26.86 -1.62
C MET A 157 14.48 27.60 -1.22
N LYS A 158 14.39 28.56 -0.28
CA LYS A 158 15.57 29.22 0.27
C LYS A 158 16.55 28.25 0.93
N ARG A 159 16.02 27.29 1.71
CA ARG A 159 16.86 26.26 2.36
C ARG A 159 17.45 25.30 1.33
N TYR A 160 16.70 24.94 0.31
CA TYR A 160 17.18 24.14 -0.81
C TYR A 160 18.39 24.80 -1.50
N GLU A 161 18.27 26.07 -1.87
CA GLU A 161 19.35 26.82 -2.52
C GLU A 161 20.60 26.92 -1.65
N ASP A 162 20.43 27.16 -0.35
CA ASP A 162 21.53 27.16 0.62
C ASP A 162 22.20 25.79 0.75
N THR A 163 21.44 24.71 0.69
CA THR A 163 21.93 23.33 0.87
C THR A 163 22.70 22.83 -0.35
N VAL A 164 22.16 23.01 -1.56
CA VAL A 164 22.75 22.42 -2.78
C VAL A 164 24.06 23.09 -3.20
N GLY A 165 24.34 24.29 -2.69
CA GLY A 165 25.58 25.00 -2.91
C GLY A 165 26.76 24.58 -1.99
N LYS A 166 26.50 23.71 -1.00
CA LYS A 166 27.50 23.31 0.00
C LYS A 166 28.15 21.98 -0.34
N SER A 167 29.40 21.81 0.09
CA SER A 167 30.10 20.52 0.01
C SER A 167 29.58 19.56 1.07
N VAL A 168 29.77 18.26 0.84
CA VAL A 168 29.38 17.19 1.80
C VAL A 168 30.02 17.41 3.17
N ASP A 169 31.32 17.83 3.20
CA ASP A 169 32.04 18.07 4.45
C ASP A 169 31.45 19.25 5.22
N LEU A 170 31.05 20.33 4.52
CA LEU A 170 30.41 21.48 5.14
C LEU A 170 29.04 21.13 5.70
N LEU A 171 28.22 20.35 4.94
CA LEU A 171 26.95 19.86 5.41
C LEU A 171 27.09 18.94 6.63
N ALA A 172 28.11 18.06 6.62
CA ALA A 172 28.40 17.18 7.75
C ALA A 172 28.73 17.99 9.03
N GLN A 173 29.52 19.06 8.88
CA GLN A 173 29.88 19.92 9.97
C GLN A 173 28.69 20.73 10.51
N GLU A 174 27.90 21.36 9.62
CA GLU A 174 26.77 22.21 10.02
C GLU A 174 25.62 21.42 10.64
N MET A 175 25.39 20.19 10.18
CA MET A 175 24.31 19.31 10.67
C MET A 175 24.78 18.37 11.80
N GLU A 176 26.06 18.41 12.15
CA GLU A 176 26.66 17.51 13.16
C GLU A 176 26.39 16.00 12.88
N ILE A 177 26.45 15.61 11.60
CA ILE A 177 26.21 14.24 11.16
C ILE A 177 27.44 13.65 10.46
N ASP A 178 27.48 12.31 10.36
CA ASP A 178 28.54 11.63 9.62
C ASP A 178 28.54 12.02 8.12
N PRO A 179 29.70 12.23 7.47
CA PRO A 179 29.81 12.54 6.04
C PRO A 179 29.07 11.55 5.12
N GLU A 180 28.96 10.27 5.51
CA GLU A 180 28.18 9.30 4.74
C GLU A 180 26.70 9.71 4.69
N TYR A 181 26.13 10.17 5.81
CA TYR A 181 24.77 10.67 5.87
C TYR A 181 24.62 12.03 5.19
N ALA A 182 25.58 12.94 5.39
CA ALA A 182 25.59 14.25 4.75
C ALA A 182 25.52 14.14 3.21
N SER A 183 26.14 13.12 2.63
CA SER A 183 26.11 12.85 1.19
C SER A 183 24.71 12.49 0.64
N LEU A 184 23.75 12.16 1.52
CA LEU A 184 22.36 11.86 1.13
C LEU A 184 21.48 13.11 1.16
N VAL A 185 21.96 14.22 1.73
CA VAL A 185 21.20 15.46 1.91
C VAL A 185 20.79 16.05 0.56
N VAL A 186 21.74 16.29 -0.34
CA VAL A 186 21.46 16.88 -1.65
C VAL A 186 20.48 16.01 -2.47
N PRO A 187 20.67 14.70 -2.65
CA PRO A 187 19.69 13.85 -3.32
C PRO A 187 18.29 13.93 -2.70
N THR A 188 18.20 13.93 -1.38
CA THR A 188 16.91 14.04 -0.67
C THR A 188 16.22 15.37 -0.95
N MET A 189 16.96 16.48 -0.83
CA MET A 189 16.42 17.82 -1.08
C MET A 189 15.97 18.01 -2.53
N VAL A 190 16.73 17.48 -3.50
CA VAL A 190 16.35 17.52 -4.92
C VAL A 190 15.06 16.74 -5.17
N VAL A 191 14.92 15.54 -4.59
CA VAL A 191 13.68 14.75 -4.70
C VAL A 191 12.50 15.52 -4.11
N CYS A 192 12.63 16.03 -2.88
CA CYS A 192 11.56 16.79 -2.22
C CYS A 192 11.17 18.03 -3.05
N ARG A 193 12.16 18.84 -3.48
CA ARG A 193 11.93 20.03 -4.29
C ARG A 193 11.15 19.72 -5.57
N ASN A 194 11.53 18.68 -6.31
CA ASN A 194 10.86 18.33 -7.54
C ASN A 194 9.40 17.87 -7.32
N PHE A 195 9.12 17.14 -6.24
CA PHE A 195 7.73 16.78 -5.88
C PHE A 195 6.92 17.99 -5.43
N ILE A 196 7.50 18.90 -4.64
CA ILE A 196 6.86 20.16 -4.23
C ILE A 196 6.48 21.00 -5.46
N ASP A 197 7.37 21.06 -6.47
CA ASP A 197 7.13 21.79 -7.71
C ASP A 197 5.98 21.18 -8.55
N ILE A 198 5.98 19.85 -8.78
CA ILE A 198 4.89 19.23 -9.56
C ILE A 198 3.54 19.25 -8.85
N PHE A 199 3.53 19.30 -7.51
CA PHE A 199 2.31 19.47 -6.72
C PHE A 199 1.83 20.91 -6.70
N ASN A 200 2.71 21.87 -6.93
CA ASN A 200 2.51 23.29 -6.65
C ASN A 200 2.07 23.53 -5.20
N ALA A 201 2.72 22.81 -4.27
CA ALA A 201 2.36 22.83 -2.87
C ALA A 201 2.65 24.18 -2.21
N GLU A 202 1.78 24.60 -1.31
CA GLU A 202 1.86 25.88 -0.59
C GLU A 202 2.48 25.72 0.81
N SER A 203 2.19 24.59 1.46
CA SER A 203 2.54 24.32 2.86
C SER A 203 3.23 22.96 3.00
N LEU A 204 4.33 22.94 3.75
CA LEU A 204 5.11 21.76 4.04
C LEU A 204 5.18 21.53 5.55
N TRP A 205 4.93 20.30 5.97
CA TRP A 205 4.99 19.87 7.36
C TRP A 205 5.98 18.72 7.50
N ALA A 206 6.98 18.86 8.36
CA ALA A 206 7.90 17.78 8.73
C ALA A 206 7.74 17.47 10.23
N PRO A 207 6.82 16.56 10.62
CA PRO A 207 6.45 16.34 12.01
C PRO A 207 7.57 15.80 12.90
N GLY A 208 8.67 15.32 12.33
CA GLY A 208 9.78 14.78 13.08
C GLY A 208 9.49 13.41 13.70
N VAL A 209 8.59 12.66 13.11
CA VAL A 209 8.28 11.28 13.53
C VAL A 209 9.09 10.27 12.73
N SER A 210 9.36 9.15 13.35
CA SER A 210 10.16 8.06 12.80
C SER A 210 9.33 6.79 12.57
N LEU A 211 9.92 5.82 11.89
CA LEU A 211 9.36 4.47 11.78
C LEU A 211 9.16 3.81 13.15
N LEU A 212 10.04 4.09 14.12
CA LEU A 212 9.94 3.54 15.48
C LEU A 212 8.69 4.03 16.21
N ASP A 213 8.31 5.30 16.01
CA ASP A 213 7.06 5.85 16.56
C ASP A 213 5.84 5.13 15.98
N GLY A 214 5.89 4.81 14.69
CA GLY A 214 4.85 4.04 14.02
C GLY A 214 4.74 2.60 14.53
N ILE A 215 5.86 1.94 14.80
CA ILE A 215 5.90 0.60 15.40
C ILE A 215 5.32 0.63 16.81
N ALA A 216 5.72 1.60 17.62
CA ALA A 216 5.23 1.77 18.99
C ALA A 216 3.71 2.03 19.00
N TYR A 217 3.23 2.92 18.12
CA TYR A 217 1.81 3.20 17.98
C TYR A 217 1.02 1.97 17.55
N ASP A 218 1.46 1.25 16.49
CA ASP A 218 0.82 0.03 16.00
C ASP A 218 0.74 -1.06 17.07
N PHE A 219 1.81 -1.23 17.85
CA PHE A 219 1.83 -2.15 18.97
C PHE A 219 0.81 -1.77 20.04
N ALA A 220 0.78 -0.50 20.44
CA ALA A 220 -0.13 0.01 21.46
C ALA A 220 -1.61 -0.11 21.03
N GLU A 221 -1.89 0.16 19.74
CA GLU A 221 -3.22 0.01 19.15
C GLU A 221 -3.65 -1.47 19.12
N LYS A 222 -2.81 -2.39 18.65
CA LYS A 222 -3.07 -3.84 18.62
C LYS A 222 -3.31 -4.41 20.02
N LYS A 223 -2.59 -3.91 21.02
CA LYS A 223 -2.78 -4.29 22.44
C LYS A 223 -3.95 -3.56 23.10
N LYS A 224 -4.65 -2.67 22.40
CA LYS A 224 -5.76 -1.85 22.89
C LYS A 224 -5.37 -0.90 24.04
N PHE A 225 -4.10 -0.53 24.13
CA PHE A 225 -3.64 0.53 25.05
C PHE A 225 -4.04 1.92 24.54
N LEU A 226 -4.17 2.08 23.21
CA LEU A 226 -4.64 3.28 22.56
C LEU A 226 -5.83 2.95 21.64
N LYS A 227 -6.72 3.95 21.46
CA LYS A 227 -7.75 3.89 20.42
C LYS A 227 -7.15 4.39 19.12
N SER A 228 -7.58 3.78 18.00
CA SER A 228 -7.21 4.28 16.69
C SER A 228 -7.70 5.71 16.52
N VAL A 229 -6.80 6.60 16.13
CA VAL A 229 -7.10 8.02 15.89
C VAL A 229 -7.58 8.26 14.47
N HIS A 230 -7.40 7.28 13.58
CA HIS A 230 -7.76 7.33 12.17
C HIS A 230 -8.31 5.98 11.69
N ASN A 231 -9.18 6.01 10.68
CA ASN A 231 -9.80 4.79 10.13
C ASN A 231 -8.94 4.21 8.99
N PHE A 232 -7.85 3.55 9.37
CA PHE A 232 -6.91 2.92 8.42
C PHE A 232 -7.57 1.83 7.54
N GLU A 233 -8.57 1.10 8.04
CA GLU A 233 -9.29 0.10 7.23
C GLU A 233 -10.08 0.76 6.10
N ASN A 234 -10.68 1.93 6.37
CA ASN A 234 -11.34 2.71 5.33
C ASN A 234 -10.37 3.16 4.24
N ASP A 235 -9.15 3.56 4.59
CA ASP A 235 -8.13 3.95 3.60
C ASP A 235 -7.75 2.79 2.68
N ILE A 236 -7.59 1.58 3.23
CA ILE A 236 -7.33 0.38 2.45
C ILE A 236 -8.47 0.12 1.45
N LEU A 237 -9.72 0.26 1.89
CA LEU A 237 -10.90 0.08 1.05
C LEU A 237 -11.03 1.17 -0.02
N VAL A 238 -10.78 2.44 0.33
CA VAL A 238 -10.81 3.56 -0.63
C VAL A 238 -9.72 3.39 -1.68
N THR A 239 -8.50 3.04 -1.27
CA THR A 239 -7.40 2.73 -2.19
C THR A 239 -7.77 1.59 -3.14
N SER A 240 -8.35 0.50 -2.62
CA SER A 240 -8.80 -0.64 -3.43
C SER A 240 -9.88 -0.24 -4.44
N LYS A 241 -10.85 0.59 -4.04
CA LYS A 241 -11.88 1.16 -4.95
C LYS A 241 -11.25 2.04 -6.04
N ASN A 242 -10.23 2.83 -5.70
CA ASN A 242 -9.53 3.66 -6.67
C ASN A 242 -8.70 2.83 -7.66
N ILE A 243 -8.11 1.71 -7.22
CA ILE A 243 -7.46 0.74 -8.11
C ILE A 243 -8.51 0.15 -9.06
N ALA A 244 -9.65 -0.35 -8.57
CA ALA A 244 -10.73 -0.86 -9.40
C ALA A 244 -11.23 0.17 -10.43
N LYS A 245 -11.37 1.44 -10.03
CA LYS A 245 -11.73 2.55 -10.91
C LYS A 245 -10.66 2.79 -11.99
N ARG A 246 -9.38 2.75 -11.64
CA ARG A 246 -8.26 2.91 -12.60
C ARG A 246 -8.30 1.85 -13.69
N TYR A 247 -8.64 0.62 -13.33
CA TYR A 247 -8.77 -0.50 -14.26
C TYR A 247 -10.21 -0.67 -14.79
N SER A 248 -11.00 0.40 -14.77
CA SER A 248 -12.35 0.47 -15.37
C SER A 248 -13.30 -0.66 -14.95
N SER A 249 -13.15 -1.20 -13.75
CA SER A 249 -14.08 -2.21 -13.22
C SER A 249 -15.48 -1.63 -13.08
N SER A 250 -16.51 -2.44 -13.38
CA SER A 250 -17.91 -2.03 -13.27
C SER A 250 -18.29 -1.77 -11.80
N LYS A 251 -18.51 -0.49 -11.46
CA LYS A 251 -18.80 -0.05 -10.09
C LYS A 251 -19.99 -0.79 -9.47
N SER A 252 -21.08 -0.97 -10.24
CA SER A 252 -22.29 -1.65 -9.76
C SER A 252 -22.04 -3.14 -9.49
N HIS A 253 -21.32 -3.81 -10.39
CA HIS A 253 -21.01 -5.24 -10.27
C HIS A 253 -20.07 -5.51 -9.09
N ILE A 254 -18.94 -4.82 -8.98
CA ILE A 254 -18.00 -5.02 -7.87
C ILE A 254 -18.63 -4.70 -6.50
N GLN A 255 -19.49 -3.68 -6.44
CA GLN A 255 -20.19 -3.33 -5.21
C GLN A 255 -21.26 -4.39 -4.86
N GLY A 256 -22.00 -4.87 -5.84
CA GLY A 256 -22.98 -5.96 -5.69
C GLY A 256 -22.32 -7.25 -5.23
N THR A 257 -21.25 -7.67 -5.91
CA THR A 257 -20.47 -8.86 -5.56
C THR A 257 -19.88 -8.73 -4.15
N MET A 258 -19.34 -7.57 -3.78
CA MET A 258 -18.81 -7.32 -2.44
C MET A 258 -19.92 -7.47 -1.38
N ASN A 259 -21.10 -6.90 -1.60
CA ASN A 259 -22.21 -7.02 -0.65
C ASN A 259 -22.65 -8.48 -0.48
N LEU A 260 -22.74 -9.25 -1.57
CA LEU A 260 -23.05 -10.68 -1.52
C LEU A 260 -21.97 -11.48 -0.79
N CYS A 261 -20.69 -11.21 -1.06
CA CYS A 261 -19.58 -11.82 -0.31
C CYS A 261 -19.70 -11.60 1.19
N LEU A 262 -20.01 -10.37 1.61
CA LEU A 262 -20.14 -10.03 3.03
C LEU A 262 -21.36 -10.68 3.67
N ASN A 263 -22.48 -10.73 2.98
CA ASN A 263 -23.68 -11.44 3.47
C ASN A 263 -23.39 -12.92 3.69
N ILE A 264 -22.71 -13.58 2.75
CA ILE A 264 -22.32 -14.99 2.89
C ILE A 264 -21.34 -15.16 4.04
N PHE A 265 -20.28 -14.32 4.08
CA PHE A 265 -19.28 -14.35 5.13
C PHE A 265 -19.91 -14.22 6.52
N ASP A 266 -20.70 -13.17 6.73
CA ASP A 266 -21.29 -12.86 8.04
C ASP A 266 -22.29 -13.95 8.48
N SER A 267 -23.07 -14.51 7.55
CA SER A 267 -24.02 -15.57 7.86
C SER A 267 -23.37 -16.94 8.12
N MET A 268 -22.19 -17.21 7.52
CA MET A 268 -21.45 -18.47 7.65
C MET A 268 -20.28 -18.41 8.63
N LYS A 269 -20.18 -17.38 9.46
CA LYS A 269 -19.05 -17.14 10.36
C LYS A 269 -18.70 -18.33 11.27
N LYS A 270 -19.69 -19.04 11.77
CA LYS A 270 -19.49 -20.25 12.62
C LYS A 270 -18.91 -21.43 11.84
N VAL A 271 -19.04 -21.46 10.52
CA VAL A 271 -18.60 -22.54 9.64
C VAL A 271 -17.16 -22.29 9.17
N HIS A 272 -16.88 -21.09 8.66
CA HIS A 272 -15.56 -20.80 8.11
C HIS A 272 -14.51 -20.39 9.17
N GLY A 273 -14.93 -19.88 10.35
CA GLY A 273 -14.04 -19.53 11.45
C GLY A 273 -13.06 -18.37 11.18
N MET A 274 -13.25 -17.62 10.08
CA MET A 274 -12.41 -16.45 9.74
C MET A 274 -12.84 -15.20 10.54
N GLY A 275 -11.89 -14.28 10.77
CA GLY A 275 -12.10 -13.07 11.57
C GLY A 275 -12.36 -11.80 10.77
N ALA A 276 -12.29 -10.65 11.44
CA ALA A 276 -12.50 -9.34 10.84
C ALA A 276 -11.46 -9.01 9.75
N ARG A 277 -10.21 -9.46 9.94
CA ARG A 277 -9.15 -9.21 8.98
C ARG A 277 -9.40 -9.94 7.65
N GLU A 278 -9.76 -11.21 7.71
CA GLU A 278 -10.11 -11.98 6.51
C GLU A 278 -11.38 -11.44 5.83
N ARG A 279 -12.29 -10.86 6.60
CA ARG A 279 -13.47 -10.15 6.06
C ARG A 279 -13.05 -8.95 5.21
N LEU A 280 -12.07 -8.16 5.67
CA LEU A 280 -11.49 -7.05 4.92
C LEU A 280 -10.79 -7.55 3.64
N LEU A 281 -9.98 -8.62 3.74
CA LEU A 281 -9.30 -9.21 2.57
C LEU A 281 -10.30 -9.67 1.52
N LEU A 282 -11.42 -10.29 1.93
CA LEU A 282 -12.50 -10.70 1.03
C LEU A 282 -13.19 -9.49 0.38
N GLN A 283 -13.39 -8.37 1.10
CA GLN A 283 -13.91 -7.14 0.52
C GLN A 283 -13.01 -6.63 -0.60
N ILE A 284 -11.69 -6.62 -0.36
CA ILE A 284 -10.71 -6.17 -1.35
C ILE A 284 -10.69 -7.12 -2.55
N ALA A 285 -10.71 -8.43 -2.31
CA ALA A 285 -10.80 -9.42 -3.38
C ALA A 285 -12.04 -9.21 -4.26
N ALA A 286 -13.20 -8.94 -3.65
CA ALA A 286 -14.43 -8.65 -4.38
C ALA A 286 -14.38 -7.33 -5.16
N LEU A 287 -13.67 -6.31 -4.66
CA LEU A 287 -13.47 -5.05 -5.38
C LEU A 287 -12.56 -5.19 -6.60
N LEU A 288 -11.55 -6.08 -6.52
CA LEU A 288 -10.48 -6.18 -7.52
C LEU A 288 -10.59 -7.39 -8.46
N HIS A 289 -11.61 -8.27 -8.27
CA HIS A 289 -11.69 -9.52 -9.02
C HIS A 289 -11.79 -9.37 -10.54
N ASP A 290 -12.29 -8.24 -11.01
CA ASP A 290 -12.55 -7.94 -12.42
C ASP A 290 -11.52 -6.97 -13.05
N CYS A 291 -10.56 -6.46 -12.29
CA CYS A 291 -9.63 -5.42 -12.77
C CYS A 291 -8.76 -5.87 -13.96
N GLY A 292 -8.53 -7.18 -14.10
CA GLY A 292 -7.77 -7.77 -15.22
C GLY A 292 -8.46 -7.66 -16.57
N LYS A 293 -9.79 -7.42 -16.62
CA LYS A 293 -10.53 -7.19 -17.87
C LYS A 293 -10.00 -5.99 -18.66
N TYR A 294 -9.39 -5.02 -17.96
CA TYR A 294 -8.74 -3.87 -18.60
C TYR A 294 -7.58 -4.26 -19.51
N ILE A 295 -6.91 -5.37 -19.23
CA ILE A 295 -5.76 -5.88 -19.97
C ILE A 295 -6.20 -6.96 -20.96
N SER A 296 -6.97 -7.96 -20.51
CA SER A 296 -7.40 -9.09 -21.32
C SER A 296 -8.76 -9.62 -20.88
N MET A 297 -9.69 -9.77 -21.82
CA MET A 297 -11.00 -10.40 -21.57
C MET A 297 -10.90 -11.91 -21.47
N GLU A 298 -9.85 -12.52 -22.02
CA GLU A 298 -9.62 -13.96 -21.99
C GLU A 298 -8.89 -14.40 -20.71
N LYS A 299 -7.84 -13.62 -20.30
CA LYS A 299 -6.96 -13.93 -19.16
C LYS A 299 -7.25 -13.05 -17.95
N VAL A 300 -8.52 -12.80 -17.66
CA VAL A 300 -8.95 -11.90 -16.59
C VAL A 300 -8.32 -12.26 -15.25
N SER A 301 -8.35 -13.54 -14.87
CA SER A 301 -7.87 -14.03 -13.58
C SER A 301 -6.37 -13.82 -13.39
N GLU A 302 -5.58 -14.15 -14.42
CA GLU A 302 -4.13 -13.96 -14.39
C GLU A 302 -3.75 -12.48 -14.39
N CYS A 303 -4.40 -11.67 -15.23
CA CYS A 303 -4.16 -10.23 -15.27
C CYS A 303 -4.57 -9.56 -13.95
N SER A 304 -5.69 -9.95 -13.33
CA SER A 304 -6.08 -9.44 -12.02
C SER A 304 -5.08 -9.81 -10.94
N TYR A 305 -4.60 -11.05 -10.93
CA TYR A 305 -3.53 -11.50 -10.03
C TYR A 305 -2.29 -10.63 -10.15
N GLN A 306 -1.80 -10.40 -11.38
CA GLN A 306 -0.61 -9.60 -11.64
C GLN A 306 -0.81 -8.12 -11.24
N ILE A 307 -1.98 -7.55 -11.51
CA ILE A 307 -2.30 -6.18 -11.08
C ILE A 307 -2.22 -6.08 -9.56
N ILE A 308 -2.83 -7.01 -8.81
CA ILE A 308 -2.85 -6.99 -7.35
C ILE A 308 -1.44 -7.17 -6.79
N MET A 309 -0.66 -8.12 -7.33
CA MET A 309 0.71 -8.37 -6.87
C MET A 309 1.68 -7.23 -7.19
N SER A 310 1.45 -6.52 -8.29
CA SER A 310 2.30 -5.39 -8.73
C SER A 310 1.87 -4.03 -8.14
N THR A 311 0.76 -3.98 -7.41
CA THR A 311 0.25 -2.73 -6.83
C THR A 311 0.50 -2.72 -5.32
N ASP A 312 1.11 -1.65 -4.83
CA ASP A 312 1.24 -1.45 -3.39
C ASP A 312 -0.10 -0.97 -2.81
N ILE A 313 -0.71 -1.81 -1.99
CA ILE A 313 -1.90 -1.47 -1.21
C ILE A 313 -1.42 -1.28 0.23
N ILE A 314 -1.33 -0.03 0.64
CA ILE A 314 -0.86 0.33 1.98
C ILE A 314 -1.72 -0.35 3.05
N GLY A 315 -1.09 -0.83 4.10
CA GLY A 315 -1.78 -1.54 5.18
C GLY A 315 -2.03 -3.02 4.95
N LEU A 316 -1.57 -3.58 3.81
CA LEU A 316 -1.53 -5.01 3.55
C LEU A 316 -0.10 -5.53 3.58
N SER A 317 0.10 -6.65 4.26
CA SER A 317 1.35 -7.40 4.17
C SER A 317 1.49 -8.06 2.79
N PHE A 318 2.72 -8.47 2.46
CA PHE A 318 2.95 -9.23 1.22
C PHE A 318 2.09 -10.50 1.17
N MET A 319 1.99 -11.24 2.28
CA MET A 319 1.17 -12.45 2.38
C MET A 319 -0.32 -12.16 2.18
N GLU A 320 -0.85 -11.12 2.81
CA GLU A 320 -2.26 -10.73 2.66
C GLU A 320 -2.59 -10.33 1.22
N ARG A 321 -1.70 -9.56 0.57
CA ARG A 321 -1.82 -9.21 -0.85
C ARG A 321 -1.80 -10.45 -1.73
N GLN A 322 -0.93 -11.43 -1.43
CA GLN A 322 -0.88 -12.71 -2.14
C GLN A 322 -2.16 -13.54 -1.92
N MET A 323 -2.70 -13.55 -0.69
CA MET A 323 -3.99 -14.21 -0.39
C MET A 323 -5.13 -13.62 -1.22
N ILE A 324 -5.24 -12.30 -1.30
CA ILE A 324 -6.22 -11.60 -2.13
C ILE A 324 -6.04 -11.96 -3.61
N ALA A 325 -4.80 -11.87 -4.11
CA ALA A 325 -4.47 -12.17 -5.50
C ALA A 325 -4.81 -13.62 -5.87
N CYS A 326 -4.50 -14.59 -5.00
CA CYS A 326 -4.87 -16.00 -5.19
C CYS A 326 -6.38 -16.21 -5.20
N ALA A 327 -7.11 -15.60 -4.25
CA ALA A 327 -8.57 -15.71 -4.21
C ALA A 327 -9.21 -15.16 -5.49
N VAL A 328 -8.68 -14.05 -6.01
CA VAL A 328 -9.11 -13.47 -7.29
C VAL A 328 -8.73 -14.35 -8.48
N ARG A 329 -7.50 -14.88 -8.51
CA ARG A 329 -7.05 -15.79 -9.58
C ARG A 329 -7.93 -17.02 -9.68
N PHE A 330 -8.21 -17.64 -8.55
CA PHE A 330 -9.04 -18.86 -8.49
C PHE A 330 -10.54 -18.60 -8.62
N ASN A 331 -10.99 -17.36 -8.64
CA ASN A 331 -12.42 -17.02 -8.81
C ASN A 331 -12.99 -17.55 -10.13
N ASN A 332 -12.28 -17.38 -11.25
CA ASN A 332 -12.74 -17.76 -12.58
C ASN A 332 -11.86 -18.84 -13.26
N SER A 333 -10.89 -19.42 -12.57
CA SER A 333 -10.03 -20.48 -13.09
C SER A 333 -10.21 -21.78 -12.29
N ALA A 334 -9.61 -22.88 -12.72
CA ALA A 334 -9.55 -24.09 -11.93
C ALA A 334 -8.95 -23.80 -10.54
N PHE A 335 -9.50 -24.42 -9.51
CA PHE A 335 -8.93 -24.32 -8.17
C PHE A 335 -7.68 -25.18 -8.10
N VAL A 336 -6.59 -24.57 -7.60
CA VAL A 336 -5.27 -25.22 -7.52
C VAL A 336 -5.05 -25.74 -6.10
N TYR A 337 -4.63 -26.98 -5.96
CA TYR A 337 -4.31 -27.58 -4.66
C TYR A 337 -2.98 -27.05 -4.10
N TYR A 338 -2.84 -27.18 -2.78
CA TYR A 338 -1.70 -26.62 -2.04
C TYR A 338 -0.33 -27.01 -2.63
N ASP A 339 -0.19 -28.30 -2.94
CA ASP A 339 1.09 -28.87 -3.43
C ASP A 339 1.45 -28.39 -4.85
N GLU A 340 0.48 -27.90 -5.62
CA GLU A 340 0.68 -27.39 -6.98
C GLU A 340 1.09 -25.91 -7.00
N LEU A 341 0.84 -25.17 -5.92
CA LEU A 341 1.10 -23.71 -5.85
C LEU A 341 2.58 -23.39 -6.06
N TYR A 342 3.47 -24.22 -5.51
CA TYR A 342 4.90 -24.01 -5.63
C TYR A 342 5.36 -24.03 -7.09
N SER A 343 4.80 -24.93 -7.92
CA SER A 343 5.09 -24.99 -9.37
C SER A 343 4.66 -23.74 -10.13
N MET A 344 3.72 -22.97 -9.56
CA MET A 344 3.24 -21.69 -10.10
C MET A 344 4.02 -20.49 -9.56
N GLY A 345 5.06 -20.70 -8.76
CA GLY A 345 5.84 -19.63 -8.11
C GLY A 345 5.08 -18.93 -6.98
N ILE A 346 4.05 -19.56 -6.40
CA ILE A 346 3.25 -19.01 -5.31
C ILE A 346 3.70 -19.65 -4.01
N ALA A 347 4.39 -18.87 -3.17
CA ALA A 347 4.82 -19.30 -1.84
C ALA A 347 3.80 -18.81 -0.79
N ILE A 348 2.95 -19.70 -0.31
CA ILE A 348 1.95 -19.43 0.72
C ILE A 348 1.98 -20.57 1.74
N ASP A 349 1.81 -20.26 3.03
CA ASP A 349 1.72 -21.26 4.08
C ASP A 349 0.34 -21.96 4.09
N ARG A 350 0.28 -23.12 4.75
CA ARG A 350 -0.94 -23.95 4.79
C ARG A 350 -2.14 -23.24 5.40
N GLU A 351 -1.93 -22.45 6.45
CA GLU A 351 -3.01 -21.72 7.14
C GLU A 351 -3.60 -20.65 6.20
N SER A 352 -2.73 -19.86 5.60
CA SER A 352 -3.12 -18.83 4.61
C SER A 352 -3.80 -19.45 3.38
N TYR A 353 -3.32 -20.61 2.91
CA TYR A 353 -3.98 -21.32 1.81
C TYR A 353 -5.42 -21.74 2.15
N ILE A 354 -5.67 -22.26 3.35
CA ILE A 354 -7.04 -22.61 3.80
C ILE A 354 -7.95 -21.38 3.81
N LYS A 355 -7.42 -20.22 4.25
CA LYS A 355 -8.17 -18.96 4.20
C LYS A 355 -8.45 -18.53 2.76
N VAL A 356 -7.49 -18.67 1.84
CA VAL A 356 -7.68 -18.43 0.39
C VAL A 356 -8.77 -19.33 -0.17
N ALA A 357 -8.75 -20.62 0.15
CA ALA A 357 -9.77 -21.56 -0.32
C ALA A 357 -11.19 -21.14 0.10
N LYS A 358 -11.35 -20.76 1.37
CA LYS A 358 -12.63 -20.27 1.92
C LYS A 358 -13.07 -18.96 1.26
N MET A 359 -12.17 -17.99 1.12
CA MET A 359 -12.45 -16.71 0.45
C MET A 359 -12.81 -16.92 -1.03
N THR A 360 -12.10 -17.81 -1.71
CA THR A 360 -12.38 -18.16 -3.12
C THR A 360 -13.79 -18.76 -3.26
N ALA A 361 -14.18 -19.69 -2.39
CA ALA A 361 -15.51 -20.29 -2.43
C ALA A 361 -16.63 -19.24 -2.27
N ILE A 362 -16.47 -18.31 -1.32
CA ILE A 362 -17.42 -17.22 -1.11
C ILE A 362 -17.46 -16.29 -2.33
N LEU A 363 -16.28 -15.89 -2.85
CA LEU A 363 -16.19 -14.98 -3.99
C LEU A 363 -16.80 -15.60 -5.26
N ARG A 364 -16.52 -16.88 -5.54
CA ARG A 364 -17.10 -17.61 -6.68
C ARG A 364 -18.62 -17.63 -6.62
N LEU A 365 -19.18 -17.95 -5.45
CA LEU A 365 -20.61 -18.00 -5.27
C LEU A 365 -21.25 -16.62 -5.47
N ALA A 366 -20.68 -15.58 -4.86
CA ALA A 366 -21.15 -14.20 -5.00
C ALA A 366 -21.08 -13.69 -6.44
N ASN A 367 -19.95 -13.95 -7.13
CA ASN A 367 -19.76 -13.56 -8.52
C ASN A 367 -20.73 -14.31 -9.47
N ALA A 368 -20.96 -15.60 -9.23
CA ALA A 368 -21.94 -16.40 -10.01
C ALA A 368 -23.37 -15.86 -9.87
N MET A 369 -23.75 -15.36 -8.68
CA MET A 369 -25.09 -14.78 -8.43
C MET A 369 -25.31 -13.45 -9.19
N ASP A 370 -24.26 -12.71 -9.52
CA ASP A 370 -24.36 -11.49 -10.33
C ASP A 370 -23.70 -11.64 -11.71
N ARG A 371 -23.71 -12.86 -12.26
CA ARG A 371 -23.13 -13.16 -13.59
C ARG A 371 -23.63 -12.24 -14.70
N SER A 372 -24.88 -11.83 -14.61
CA SER A 372 -25.50 -10.92 -15.59
C SER A 372 -25.13 -9.45 -15.40
N HIS A 373 -24.45 -9.07 -14.31
CA HIS A 373 -24.12 -7.70 -13.91
C HIS A 373 -25.33 -6.77 -13.73
N TYR A 374 -26.54 -7.34 -13.52
CA TYR A 374 -27.79 -6.58 -13.31
C TYR A 374 -28.17 -6.44 -11.82
N GLN A 375 -27.36 -6.96 -10.89
CA GLN A 375 -27.60 -6.93 -9.44
C GLN A 375 -29.02 -7.40 -9.07
N LYS A 376 -29.49 -8.47 -9.72
CA LYS A 376 -30.82 -9.05 -9.47
C LYS A 376 -30.96 -9.57 -8.04
N VAL A 377 -29.86 -10.12 -7.49
CA VAL A 377 -29.79 -10.58 -6.10
C VAL A 377 -29.23 -9.47 -5.24
N LYS A 378 -30.07 -8.88 -4.38
CA LYS A 378 -29.66 -7.75 -3.52
C LYS A 378 -29.10 -8.16 -2.17
N GLY A 379 -29.40 -9.37 -1.71
CA GLY A 379 -28.91 -9.90 -0.44
C GLY A 379 -29.18 -11.41 -0.35
N ILE A 380 -28.39 -12.08 0.47
CA ILE A 380 -28.49 -13.52 0.72
C ILE A 380 -28.23 -13.80 2.19
N LYS A 381 -28.90 -14.77 2.73
CA LYS A 381 -28.61 -15.38 4.04
C LYS A 381 -28.33 -16.87 3.82
N ALA A 382 -27.08 -17.26 3.96
CA ALA A 382 -26.69 -18.65 3.88
C ALA A 382 -26.94 -19.33 5.23
N VAL A 383 -27.58 -20.52 5.20
CA VAL A 383 -27.83 -21.33 6.38
C VAL A 383 -27.35 -22.74 6.09
N LEU A 384 -26.50 -23.29 6.94
CA LEU A 384 -26.11 -24.68 6.87
C LEU A 384 -27.26 -25.52 7.48
N LYS A 385 -27.92 -26.32 6.65
CA LYS A 385 -28.86 -27.33 7.10
C LYS A 385 -28.14 -28.66 7.07
N ASP A 386 -27.98 -29.28 8.21
CA ASP A 386 -27.41 -30.61 8.47
C ASP A 386 -26.05 -30.95 7.77
N ARG A 387 -25.17 -31.62 8.54
CA ARG A 387 -23.84 -32.06 8.08
C ARG A 387 -23.88 -33.34 7.26
N GLU A 388 -24.89 -33.58 6.47
CA GLU A 388 -24.83 -34.70 5.52
C GLU A 388 -23.93 -34.29 4.36
N LEU A 389 -22.88 -35.08 4.15
CA LEU A 389 -22.09 -35.03 2.90
C LEU A 389 -23.05 -35.28 1.76
N PRO A 390 -23.13 -34.43 0.73
CA PRO A 390 -23.99 -34.72 -0.41
C PRO A 390 -23.51 -36.02 -1.04
N ASP A 391 -24.43 -36.91 -1.28
CA ASP A 391 -24.25 -38.04 -2.19
C ASP A 391 -23.65 -37.51 -3.50
N ASP A 392 -22.83 -38.29 -4.19
CA ASP A 392 -21.98 -37.93 -5.34
C ASP A 392 -22.67 -37.26 -6.56
N ARG A 393 -23.85 -36.71 -6.38
CA ARG A 393 -24.64 -35.97 -7.35
C ARG A 393 -25.01 -34.57 -6.82
N GLY A 394 -24.00 -33.68 -6.78
CA GLY A 394 -24.13 -32.34 -6.22
C GLY A 394 -25.11 -31.43 -6.96
N PHE A 395 -26.28 -31.22 -6.41
CA PHE A 395 -27.12 -30.05 -6.68
C PHE A 395 -27.45 -29.37 -5.35
N CYS A 396 -26.98 -28.14 -5.13
CA CYS A 396 -27.46 -27.26 -4.08
C CYS A 396 -28.87 -26.79 -4.45
N THR A 397 -29.90 -27.30 -3.82
CA THR A 397 -31.24 -26.72 -3.87
C THR A 397 -31.29 -25.49 -2.97
N GLY A 398 -30.95 -24.33 -3.52
CA GLY A 398 -31.14 -23.02 -2.86
C GLY A 398 -32.61 -22.61 -3.06
N HIS A 399 -33.36 -22.53 -1.98
CA HIS A 399 -34.68 -21.88 -2.00
C HIS A 399 -34.44 -20.34 -2.01
N PHE A 400 -34.73 -19.72 -3.15
CA PHE A 400 -34.72 -18.25 -3.27
C PHE A 400 -36.13 -17.74 -2.95
N PRO A 401 -36.32 -16.86 -1.96
CA PRO A 401 -37.60 -16.18 -1.78
C PRO A 401 -37.74 -15.13 -2.90
N GLY A 402 -38.63 -15.40 -3.82
CA GLY A 402 -39.12 -14.43 -4.79
C GLY A 402 -38.60 -14.55 -6.22
N THR A 403 -38.86 -15.67 -6.88
CA THR A 403 -39.09 -15.69 -8.34
C THR A 403 -40.11 -16.75 -8.63
N GLY A 404 -41.20 -16.34 -9.30
CA GLY A 404 -42.19 -17.23 -9.81
C GLY A 404 -41.59 -18.28 -10.74
N THR A 405 -42.20 -19.42 -10.73
CA THR A 405 -42.02 -20.56 -11.62
C THR A 405 -41.68 -20.13 -13.04
N ALA A 406 -40.48 -20.50 -13.52
CA ALA A 406 -40.26 -20.67 -14.94
C ALA A 406 -40.08 -22.17 -15.19
N GLU A 407 -41.13 -22.79 -15.65
CA GLU A 407 -41.09 -24.08 -16.35
C GLU A 407 -40.33 -23.93 -17.67
N ARG A 408 -39.50 -24.94 -17.92
CA ARG A 408 -38.75 -25.33 -19.10
C ARG A 408 -37.33 -24.78 -19.23
#